data_e8c5b803cd543613f6f1812a2390d2fa
#
_entry.id   e8c5b803cd543613f6f1812a2390d2fa
#
_cell.length_a   1.000
_cell.length_b   1.000
_cell.length_c   1.000
_cell.angle_alpha   90.00
_cell.angle_beta   90.00
_cell.angle_gamma   90.00
#
_symmetry.space_group_name_H-M   'P 1'
#
loop_
_entity.id
_entity.type
_entity.pdbx_description
1 polymer ?
#
loop_
_entity_poly.entity_id
_entity_poly.type
_entity_poly.pdbx_seq_one_letter_code
_entity_poly.pdbx_strand_id
1 'polypeptide(L)'
;MTRDFDMLSALQMVQDITAEAGLIALGMFGQVEGHEKDDGTLVTEADRRVEQYIRKRILDQYPHHMVFGEEDGSGGMEQSPFLWLLDPIDGTNNFASGVPIWGISVGLFYKGKPFLGVLHMPCLDQTFWASDGEGAYCDGTRVSVRRTDTLARNDLLLISSPNIPHWDFSAQVKYRITGSTAYSMALVAAGNAVGTVCNHWYVWDVGASMVLLKEVGALVTDIHGQSLFDLENRDYRAPGPCMVAASPECHALLMQHVKTS
;
A
#
# COMPACT_ATOMS: atom_id res chain seq x y z
N MET A 1 -20.97 -10.71 -7.66
CA MET A 1 -20.88 -11.02 -6.22
C MET A 1 -20.47 -12.47 -6.09
N THR A 2 -19.38 -12.73 -5.44
CA THR A 2 -18.91 -14.09 -5.10
C THR A 2 -19.80 -14.61 -3.97
N ARG A 3 -20.82 -15.41 -4.31
CA ARG A 3 -21.85 -15.88 -3.35
C ARG A 3 -21.30 -16.71 -2.18
N ASP A 4 -20.01 -17.08 -2.18
CA ASP A 4 -19.40 -18.00 -1.21
C ASP A 4 -18.14 -17.44 -0.51
N PHE A 5 -17.75 -16.18 -0.73
CA PHE A 5 -16.61 -15.58 -0.02
C PHE A 5 -17.10 -14.75 1.17
N ASP A 6 -16.77 -15.20 2.38
CA ASP A 6 -17.11 -14.48 3.62
C ASP A 6 -16.13 -13.33 3.85
N MET A 7 -16.50 -12.14 3.36
CA MET A 7 -15.69 -10.91 3.44
C MET A 7 -15.42 -10.51 4.89
N LEU A 8 -16.42 -10.63 5.78
CA LEU A 8 -16.26 -10.20 7.16
C LEU A 8 -15.28 -11.09 7.91
N SER A 9 -15.41 -12.41 7.75
CA SER A 9 -14.45 -13.36 8.33
C SER A 9 -13.05 -13.18 7.77
N ALA A 10 -12.91 -12.90 6.46
CA ALA A 10 -11.62 -12.64 5.84
C ALA A 10 -10.99 -11.35 6.37
N LEU A 11 -11.77 -10.27 6.50
CA LEU A 11 -11.29 -9.01 7.04
C LEU A 11 -10.79 -9.17 8.48
N GLN A 12 -11.60 -9.80 9.35
CA GLN A 12 -11.20 -10.04 10.74
C GLN A 12 -9.92 -10.87 10.81
N MET A 13 -9.84 -11.95 10.03
CA MET A 13 -8.63 -12.78 9.95
C MET A 13 -7.39 -11.96 9.55
N VAL A 14 -7.51 -11.09 8.54
CA VAL A 14 -6.36 -10.28 8.08
C VAL A 14 -5.97 -9.24 9.12
N GLN A 15 -6.93 -8.62 9.82
CA GLN A 15 -6.65 -7.71 10.92
C GLN A 15 -5.89 -8.43 12.06
N ASP A 16 -6.34 -9.63 12.44
CA ASP A 16 -5.68 -10.43 13.47
C ASP A 16 -4.25 -10.83 13.03
N ILE A 17 -4.09 -11.31 11.80
CA ILE A 17 -2.79 -11.73 11.24
C ILE A 17 -1.82 -10.53 11.19
N THR A 18 -2.26 -9.36 10.73
CA THR A 18 -1.39 -8.18 10.63
C THR A 18 -1.00 -7.64 12.00
N ALA A 19 -1.90 -7.70 12.99
CA ALA A 19 -1.58 -7.33 14.37
C ALA A 19 -0.56 -8.31 15.00
N GLU A 20 -0.75 -9.63 14.85
CA GLU A 20 0.19 -10.65 15.34
C GLU A 20 1.55 -10.54 14.63
N ALA A 21 1.57 -10.31 13.32
CA ALA A 21 2.77 -10.05 12.53
C ALA A 21 3.49 -8.76 13.00
N GLY A 22 2.72 -7.72 13.37
CA GLY A 22 3.22 -6.49 13.98
C GLY A 22 3.99 -6.75 15.26
N LEU A 23 3.50 -7.64 16.14
CA LEU A 23 4.20 -8.01 17.36
C LEU A 23 5.51 -8.75 17.07
N ILE A 24 5.53 -9.62 16.05
CA ILE A 24 6.77 -10.30 15.61
C ILE A 24 7.79 -9.26 15.15
N ALA A 25 7.39 -8.31 14.29
CA ALA A 25 8.27 -7.28 13.79
C ALA A 25 8.76 -6.33 14.89
N LEU A 26 7.88 -5.88 15.81
CA LEU A 26 8.25 -5.03 16.94
C LEU A 26 9.31 -5.66 17.84
N GLY A 27 9.27 -6.98 18.03
CA GLY A 27 10.28 -7.71 18.79
C GLY A 27 11.69 -7.66 18.17
N MET A 28 11.79 -7.24 16.90
CA MET A 28 13.05 -7.18 16.14
C MET A 28 13.39 -5.74 15.69
N PHE A 29 12.48 -4.80 15.85
CA PHE A 29 12.63 -3.41 15.42
C PHE A 29 13.84 -2.73 16.06
N GLY A 30 14.72 -2.15 15.23
CA GLY A 30 15.95 -1.49 15.67
C GLY A 30 17.02 -2.46 16.23
N GLN A 31 16.85 -3.78 16.08
CA GLN A 31 17.77 -4.80 16.61
C GLN A 31 18.35 -5.70 15.51
N VAL A 32 17.86 -5.59 14.27
CA VAL A 32 18.30 -6.40 13.14
C VAL A 32 19.08 -5.58 12.13
N GLU A 33 20.10 -6.19 11.54
CA GLU A 33 20.85 -5.60 10.45
C GLU A 33 20.07 -5.82 9.13
N GLY A 34 20.03 -4.78 8.28
CA GLY A 34 19.53 -4.88 6.92
C GLY A 34 20.61 -5.44 6.00
N HIS A 35 20.20 -6.31 5.08
CA HIS A 35 21.05 -6.81 4.01
C HIS A 35 20.55 -6.28 2.68
N GLU A 36 21.48 -5.80 1.84
CA GLU A 36 21.14 -5.31 0.50
C GLU A 36 20.83 -6.50 -0.41
N LYS A 37 19.70 -6.44 -1.12
CA LYS A 37 19.31 -7.39 -2.17
C LYS A 37 20.04 -7.05 -3.47
N ASP A 38 20.02 -7.95 -4.47
CA ASP A 38 20.65 -7.74 -5.79
C ASP A 38 20.08 -6.53 -6.54
N ASP A 39 18.86 -6.12 -6.26
CA ASP A 39 18.19 -4.93 -6.82
C ASP A 39 18.46 -3.63 -6.05
N GLY A 40 19.30 -3.67 -5.00
CA GLY A 40 19.66 -2.54 -4.16
C GLY A 40 18.63 -2.21 -3.07
N THR A 41 17.55 -2.98 -2.93
CA THR A 41 16.61 -2.84 -1.81
C THR A 41 17.15 -3.53 -0.56
N LEU A 42 16.61 -3.16 0.61
CA LEU A 42 16.99 -3.75 1.89
C LEU A 42 16.02 -4.86 2.28
N VAL A 43 16.54 -5.90 2.92
CA VAL A 43 15.78 -6.95 3.59
C VAL A 43 16.35 -7.20 4.96
N THR A 44 15.50 -7.51 5.93
CA THR A 44 15.90 -7.96 7.26
C THR A 44 15.36 -9.37 7.54
N GLU A 45 15.83 -9.98 8.61
CA GLU A 45 15.26 -11.25 9.11
C GLU A 45 13.78 -11.08 9.50
N ALA A 46 13.37 -9.87 9.90
CA ALA A 46 11.98 -9.58 10.25
C ALA A 46 11.07 -9.70 9.04
N ASP A 47 11.46 -9.16 7.87
CA ASP A 47 10.68 -9.23 6.62
C ASP A 47 10.35 -10.70 6.30
N ARG A 48 11.36 -11.57 6.32
CA ARG A 48 11.18 -13.00 6.00
C ARG A 48 10.28 -13.72 7.00
N ARG A 49 10.46 -13.48 8.29
CA ARG A 49 9.63 -14.13 9.33
C ARG A 49 8.18 -13.67 9.27
N VAL A 50 7.97 -12.38 9.06
CA VAL A 50 6.65 -11.79 8.95
C VAL A 50 5.93 -12.31 7.72
N GLU A 51 6.59 -12.32 6.55
CA GLU A 51 5.98 -12.84 5.32
C GLU A 51 5.62 -14.31 5.44
N GLN A 52 6.52 -15.15 5.94
CA GLN A 52 6.25 -16.58 6.15
C GLN A 52 5.09 -16.82 7.10
N TYR A 53 5.00 -16.03 8.18
CA TYR A 53 3.89 -16.10 9.12
C TYR A 53 2.55 -15.76 8.43
N ILE A 54 2.46 -14.62 7.75
CA ILE A 54 1.23 -14.17 7.07
C ILE A 54 0.83 -15.15 5.97
N ARG A 55 1.78 -15.55 5.12
CA ARG A 55 1.58 -16.51 4.03
C ARG A 55 1.00 -17.83 4.52
N LYS A 56 1.59 -18.38 5.58
CA LYS A 56 1.11 -19.62 6.18
C LYS A 56 -0.33 -19.49 6.67
N ARG A 57 -0.65 -18.43 7.41
CA ARG A 57 -1.99 -18.20 7.96
C ARG A 57 -3.05 -18.04 6.84
N ILE A 58 -2.70 -17.34 5.76
CA ILE A 58 -3.58 -17.19 4.60
C ILE A 58 -3.81 -18.52 3.89
N LEU A 59 -2.75 -19.28 3.60
CA LEU A 59 -2.87 -20.54 2.87
C LEU A 59 -3.51 -21.67 3.71
N ASP A 60 -3.37 -21.64 5.02
CA ASP A 60 -4.08 -22.57 5.92
C ASP A 60 -5.62 -22.36 5.82
N GLN A 61 -6.08 -21.11 5.66
CA GLN A 61 -7.50 -20.78 5.56
C GLN A 61 -8.02 -20.80 4.11
N TYR A 62 -7.18 -20.38 3.15
CA TYR A 62 -7.52 -20.25 1.72
C TYR A 62 -6.52 -21.01 0.84
N PRO A 63 -6.47 -22.35 0.90
CA PRO A 63 -5.45 -23.16 0.21
C PRO A 63 -5.51 -23.07 -1.32
N HIS A 64 -6.64 -22.56 -1.87
CA HIS A 64 -6.86 -22.40 -3.31
C HIS A 64 -6.66 -20.95 -3.80
N HIS A 65 -6.18 -20.05 -2.94
CA HIS A 65 -5.84 -18.70 -3.34
C HIS A 65 -4.37 -18.60 -3.76
N MET A 66 -4.06 -17.62 -4.61
CA MET A 66 -2.71 -17.24 -4.93
C MET A 66 -2.20 -16.25 -3.88
N VAL A 67 -0.94 -16.37 -3.49
CA VAL A 67 -0.24 -15.42 -2.62
C VAL A 67 1.00 -14.96 -3.36
N PHE A 68 1.24 -13.66 -3.40
CA PHE A 68 2.45 -13.06 -3.94
C PHE A 68 3.01 -12.06 -2.93
N GLY A 69 4.22 -12.31 -2.46
CA GLY A 69 4.90 -11.46 -1.48
C GLY A 69 6.22 -10.92 -2.01
N GLU A 70 6.73 -9.93 -1.33
CA GLU A 70 8.00 -9.26 -1.66
C GLU A 70 9.18 -10.23 -1.57
N GLU A 71 9.25 -11.06 -0.51
CA GLU A 71 10.42 -11.86 -0.20
C GLU A 71 10.39 -13.25 -0.87
N ASP A 72 9.29 -13.97 -0.72
CA ASP A 72 9.15 -15.36 -1.18
C ASP A 72 8.42 -15.47 -2.54
N GLY A 73 8.01 -14.34 -3.16
CA GLY A 73 7.34 -14.31 -4.46
C GLY A 73 6.01 -15.05 -4.48
N SER A 74 5.74 -15.84 -5.55
CA SER A 74 4.48 -16.56 -5.74
C SER A 74 4.39 -17.83 -4.91
N GLY A 75 3.15 -18.12 -4.43
CA GLY A 75 2.79 -19.36 -3.75
C GLY A 75 1.28 -19.61 -3.83
N GLY A 76 0.84 -20.80 -3.45
CA GLY A 76 -0.54 -21.21 -3.57
C GLY A 76 -0.93 -21.60 -5.01
N MET A 77 -2.19 -21.34 -5.40
CA MET A 77 -2.72 -21.72 -6.73
C MET A 77 -2.56 -20.56 -7.72
N GLU A 78 -1.63 -20.66 -8.66
CA GLU A 78 -1.32 -19.59 -9.63
C GLU A 78 -2.50 -19.14 -10.52
N GLN A 79 -3.48 -20.00 -10.77
CA GLN A 79 -4.66 -19.68 -11.59
C GLN A 79 -5.87 -19.26 -10.75
N SER A 80 -5.68 -18.96 -9.47
CA SER A 80 -6.77 -18.50 -8.61
C SER A 80 -7.26 -17.11 -9.06
N PRO A 81 -8.58 -16.85 -9.06
CA PRO A 81 -9.10 -15.51 -9.23
C PRO A 81 -8.83 -14.59 -8.03
N PHE A 82 -8.42 -15.17 -6.89
CA PHE A 82 -8.06 -14.46 -5.68
C PHE A 82 -6.54 -14.40 -5.54
N LEU A 83 -6.01 -13.17 -5.44
CA LEU A 83 -4.60 -12.88 -5.29
C LEU A 83 -4.37 -12.07 -4.00
N TRP A 84 -3.61 -12.61 -3.07
CA TRP A 84 -3.09 -11.90 -1.91
C TRP A 84 -1.74 -11.28 -2.25
N LEU A 85 -1.61 -9.99 -1.97
CA LEU A 85 -0.36 -9.23 -2.09
C LEU A 85 0.15 -8.92 -0.68
N LEU A 86 1.39 -9.29 -0.41
CA LEU A 86 2.02 -9.17 0.91
C LEU A 86 3.25 -8.29 0.83
N ASP A 87 3.27 -7.22 1.61
CA ASP A 87 4.48 -6.53 1.99
C ASP A 87 4.67 -6.72 3.50
N PRO A 88 5.67 -7.50 3.91
CA PRO A 88 5.88 -7.81 5.31
C PRO A 88 6.31 -6.60 6.14
N ILE A 89 7.10 -5.67 5.56
CA ILE A 89 7.54 -4.43 6.19
C ILE A 89 7.66 -3.33 5.15
N ASP A 90 6.54 -2.70 4.75
CA ASP A 90 6.59 -1.49 3.93
C ASP A 90 7.34 -0.38 4.68
N GLY A 91 8.49 -0.02 4.15
CA GLY A 91 9.43 0.89 4.80
C GLY A 91 10.60 0.18 5.50
N THR A 92 11.17 -0.88 4.92
CA THR A 92 12.31 -1.65 5.46
C THR A 92 13.51 -0.78 5.83
N ASN A 93 13.80 0.29 5.07
CA ASN A 93 14.85 1.25 5.41
C ASN A 93 14.57 1.98 6.74
N ASN A 94 13.32 2.39 6.97
CA ASN A 94 12.89 2.99 8.22
C ASN A 94 13.02 1.99 9.36
N PHE A 95 12.56 0.76 9.13
CA PHE A 95 12.62 -0.33 10.10
C PHE A 95 14.07 -0.59 10.54
N ALA A 96 14.98 -0.81 9.60
CA ALA A 96 16.39 -1.07 9.88
C ALA A 96 17.09 0.12 10.57
N SER A 97 16.66 1.36 10.25
CA SER A 97 17.22 2.58 10.83
C SER A 97 16.58 2.99 12.17
N GLY A 98 15.61 2.22 12.69
CA GLY A 98 14.91 2.56 13.94
C GLY A 98 13.93 3.74 13.81
N VAL A 99 13.50 4.09 12.58
CA VAL A 99 12.48 5.12 12.33
C VAL A 99 11.09 4.48 12.42
N PRO A 100 10.15 4.99 13.26
CA PRO A 100 8.89 4.30 13.56
C PRO A 100 7.80 4.50 12.50
N ILE A 101 8.18 4.60 11.23
CA ILE A 101 7.24 4.75 10.08
C ILE A 101 7.46 3.56 9.16
N TRP A 102 6.82 2.46 9.48
CA TRP A 102 6.79 1.23 8.70
C TRP A 102 5.51 0.46 9.03
N GLY A 103 5.06 -0.38 8.11
CA GLY A 103 3.80 -1.09 8.27
C GLY A 103 3.78 -2.45 7.62
N ILE A 104 2.77 -3.24 7.95
CA ILE A 104 2.48 -4.54 7.37
C ILE A 104 1.29 -4.37 6.44
N SER A 105 1.50 -4.63 5.16
CA SER A 105 0.50 -4.43 4.10
C SER A 105 0.02 -5.78 3.56
N VAL A 106 -1.29 -6.02 3.66
CA VAL A 106 -1.96 -7.20 3.11
C VAL A 106 -3.14 -6.75 2.25
N GLY A 107 -3.05 -6.99 0.95
CA GLY A 107 -4.12 -6.71 -0.01
C GLY A 107 -4.65 -7.99 -0.65
N LEU A 108 -5.98 -8.11 -0.79
CA LEU A 108 -6.63 -9.14 -1.57
C LEU A 108 -7.23 -8.53 -2.83
N PHE A 109 -6.94 -9.14 -3.95
CA PHE A 109 -7.52 -8.79 -5.25
C PHE A 109 -8.38 -9.96 -5.75
N TYR A 110 -9.50 -9.61 -6.36
CA TYR A 110 -10.36 -10.58 -7.04
C TYR A 110 -10.43 -10.24 -8.53
N LYS A 111 -9.97 -11.17 -9.39
CA LYS A 111 -9.88 -10.95 -10.85
C LYS A 111 -9.20 -9.62 -11.18
N GLY A 112 -8.03 -9.39 -10.61
CA GLY A 112 -7.22 -8.18 -10.81
C GLY A 112 -7.76 -6.91 -10.15
N LYS A 113 -8.93 -6.91 -9.48
CA LYS A 113 -9.52 -5.72 -8.86
C LYS A 113 -9.31 -5.70 -7.35
N PRO A 114 -9.03 -4.52 -6.74
CA PRO A 114 -8.91 -4.37 -5.29
C PRO A 114 -10.19 -4.82 -4.59
N PHE A 115 -10.08 -5.69 -3.57
CA PHE A 115 -11.22 -6.35 -2.93
C PHE A 115 -11.23 -6.22 -1.41
N LEU A 116 -10.09 -6.45 -0.73
CA LEU A 116 -9.90 -6.24 0.70
C LEU A 116 -8.47 -5.77 0.95
N GLY A 117 -8.26 -4.85 1.90
CA GLY A 117 -6.92 -4.37 2.25
C GLY A 117 -6.82 -4.01 3.73
N VAL A 118 -5.70 -4.39 4.34
CA VAL A 118 -5.33 -4.00 5.70
C VAL A 118 -3.89 -3.54 5.70
N LEU A 119 -3.66 -2.33 6.23
CA LEU A 119 -2.34 -1.79 6.54
C LEU A 119 -2.27 -1.55 8.04
N HIS A 120 -1.42 -2.28 8.73
CA HIS A 120 -1.14 -2.10 10.15
C HIS A 120 0.20 -1.40 10.35
N MET A 121 0.21 -0.33 11.14
CA MET A 121 1.39 0.48 11.48
C MET A 121 1.73 0.27 12.96
N PRO A 122 2.55 -0.75 13.32
CA PRO A 122 2.69 -1.19 14.71
C PRO A 122 3.25 -0.13 15.66
N CYS A 123 4.22 0.68 15.21
CA CYS A 123 4.80 1.75 16.04
C CYS A 123 3.86 2.95 16.26
N LEU A 124 2.85 3.10 15.42
CA LEU A 124 1.87 4.20 15.49
C LEU A 124 0.56 3.76 16.13
N ASP A 125 0.39 2.45 16.41
CA ASP A 125 -0.85 1.85 16.88
C ASP A 125 -2.04 2.21 15.98
N GLN A 126 -1.82 2.17 14.66
CA GLN A 126 -2.82 2.52 13.64
C GLN A 126 -3.08 1.34 12.71
N THR A 127 -4.34 1.08 12.43
CA THR A 127 -4.77 0.07 11.46
C THR A 127 -5.75 0.66 10.47
N PHE A 128 -5.34 0.75 9.21
CA PHE A 128 -6.20 1.12 8.09
C PHE A 128 -6.74 -0.15 7.45
N TRP A 129 -8.03 -0.14 7.12
CA TRP A 129 -8.63 -1.25 6.39
C TRP A 129 -9.77 -0.78 5.48
N ALA A 130 -10.01 -1.55 4.44
CA ALA A 130 -11.14 -1.38 3.54
C ALA A 130 -11.54 -2.71 2.91
N SER A 131 -12.80 -2.83 2.55
CA SER A 131 -13.32 -3.93 1.73
C SER A 131 -14.35 -3.43 0.73
N ASP A 132 -14.49 -4.15 -0.37
CA ASP A 132 -15.29 -3.77 -1.54
C ASP A 132 -16.73 -3.40 -1.19
N GLY A 133 -17.08 -2.11 -1.37
CA GLY A 133 -18.39 -1.55 -1.09
C GLY A 133 -18.67 -1.14 0.35
N GLU A 134 -17.75 -1.39 1.30
CA GLU A 134 -17.97 -1.08 2.73
C GLU A 134 -17.31 0.23 3.17
N GLY A 135 -16.46 0.82 2.30
CA GLY A 135 -15.69 2.01 2.60
C GLY A 135 -14.35 1.73 3.26
N ALA A 136 -13.64 2.79 3.65
CA ALA A 136 -12.33 2.71 4.28
C ALA A 136 -12.35 3.27 5.70
N TYR A 137 -11.52 2.70 6.58
CA TYR A 137 -11.49 2.99 8.00
C TYR A 137 -10.06 3.07 8.51
N CYS A 138 -9.87 3.87 9.57
CA CYS A 138 -8.67 3.89 10.41
C CYS A 138 -9.12 3.74 11.87
N ASP A 139 -8.65 2.70 12.56
CA ASP A 139 -9.00 2.39 13.95
C ASP A 139 -10.51 2.42 14.22
N GLY A 140 -11.28 1.82 13.31
CA GLY A 140 -12.75 1.76 13.35
C GLY A 140 -13.46 3.06 12.98
N THR A 141 -12.75 4.15 12.75
CA THR A 141 -13.33 5.42 12.28
C THR A 141 -13.31 5.47 10.76
N ARG A 142 -14.47 5.73 10.15
CA ARG A 142 -14.56 5.86 8.69
C ARG A 142 -13.77 7.07 8.21
N VAL A 143 -12.92 6.86 7.20
CA VAL A 143 -12.09 7.90 6.59
C VAL A 143 -12.64 8.35 5.24
N SER A 144 -12.20 9.52 4.79
CA SER A 144 -12.54 10.06 3.48
C SER A 144 -11.38 10.88 2.92
N VAL A 145 -11.20 10.80 1.61
CA VAL A 145 -10.16 11.55 0.91
C VAL A 145 -10.44 13.06 0.97
N ARG A 146 -9.39 13.85 1.08
CA ARG A 146 -9.48 15.30 1.05
C ARG A 146 -9.89 15.80 -0.35
N ARG A 147 -10.86 16.71 -0.40
CA ARG A 147 -11.33 17.36 -1.64
C ARG A 147 -11.08 18.86 -1.56
N THR A 148 -10.49 19.42 -2.60
CA THR A 148 -10.28 20.87 -2.73
C THR A 148 -10.12 21.24 -4.21
N ASP A 149 -10.58 22.42 -4.57
CA ASP A 149 -10.45 22.96 -5.94
C ASP A 149 -9.18 23.81 -6.11
N THR A 150 -8.39 23.98 -5.03
CA THR A 150 -7.15 24.76 -5.05
C THR A 150 -6.11 24.13 -4.14
N LEU A 151 -4.83 24.17 -4.54
CA LEU A 151 -3.71 23.79 -3.67
C LEU A 151 -3.27 24.97 -2.83
N ALA A 152 -3.22 24.80 -1.53
CA ALA A 152 -2.77 25.82 -0.57
C ALA A 152 -1.34 25.54 -0.10
N ARG A 153 -0.61 26.58 0.26
CA ARG A 153 0.79 26.51 0.72
C ARG A 153 1.02 25.54 1.90
N ASN A 154 0.01 25.30 2.70
CA ASN A 154 0.10 24.40 3.86
C ASN A 154 -0.49 23.02 3.59
N ASP A 155 -0.96 22.73 2.39
CA ASP A 155 -1.37 21.39 2.02
C ASP A 155 -0.17 20.44 1.96
N LEU A 156 -0.37 19.22 2.41
CA LEU A 156 0.66 18.18 2.36
C LEU A 156 0.52 17.39 1.06
N LEU A 157 1.61 17.29 0.32
CA LEU A 157 1.78 16.34 -0.78
C LEU A 157 2.87 15.34 -0.41
N LEU A 158 2.54 14.06 -0.45
CA LEU A 158 3.46 12.99 -0.14
C LEU A 158 4.21 12.58 -1.42
N ILE A 159 5.50 12.34 -1.29
CA ILE A 159 6.35 11.92 -2.41
C ILE A 159 7.26 10.78 -1.99
N SER A 160 7.54 9.84 -2.90
CA SER A 160 8.42 8.70 -2.63
C SER A 160 9.90 9.06 -2.63
N SER A 161 10.28 10.14 -3.32
CA SER A 161 11.67 10.57 -3.49
C SER A 161 11.73 12.09 -3.72
N PRO A 162 12.83 12.77 -3.34
CA PRO A 162 13.04 14.18 -3.68
C PRO A 162 13.29 14.39 -5.18
N ASN A 163 13.53 13.33 -5.93
CA ASN A 163 13.85 13.38 -7.36
C ASN A 163 12.93 12.45 -8.15
N ILE A 164 11.75 12.97 -8.53
CA ILE A 164 10.77 12.27 -9.37
C ILE A 164 10.88 12.81 -10.79
N PRO A 165 11.31 12.02 -11.79
CA PRO A 165 11.66 12.50 -13.13
C PRO A 165 10.54 13.28 -13.83
N HIS A 166 9.30 12.85 -13.66
CA HIS A 166 8.12 13.43 -14.32
C HIS A 166 7.32 14.39 -13.45
N TRP A 167 7.93 14.93 -12.39
CA TRP A 167 7.26 15.84 -11.47
C TRP A 167 7.86 17.24 -11.50
N ASP A 168 6.99 18.27 -11.57
CA ASP A 168 7.38 19.67 -11.40
C ASP A 168 7.15 20.08 -9.94
N PHE A 169 8.25 20.33 -9.24
CA PHE A 169 8.24 20.75 -7.83
C PHE A 169 7.82 22.21 -7.62
N SER A 170 7.31 22.91 -8.66
CA SER A 170 6.82 24.30 -8.56
C SER A 170 5.48 24.43 -7.81
N ALA A 171 4.76 23.31 -7.58
CA ALA A 171 3.53 23.32 -6.79
C ALA A 171 3.79 23.93 -5.40
N GLN A 172 2.97 24.93 -5.02
CA GLN A 172 3.10 25.65 -3.76
C GLN A 172 2.46 24.88 -2.60
N VAL A 173 3.02 23.73 -2.27
CA VAL A 173 2.56 22.81 -1.20
C VAL A 173 3.72 22.42 -0.28
N LYS A 174 3.45 21.70 0.79
CA LYS A 174 4.46 21.13 1.70
C LYS A 174 4.73 19.67 1.32
N TYR A 175 5.90 19.40 0.78
CA TYR A 175 6.32 18.04 0.45
C TYR A 175 6.74 17.25 1.69
N ARG A 176 6.38 15.97 1.75
CA ARG A 176 6.84 15.01 2.78
C ARG A 176 7.22 13.69 2.13
N ILE A 177 8.26 13.08 2.68
CA ILE A 177 8.70 11.72 2.36
C ILE A 177 8.51 10.89 3.63
N THR A 178 7.64 9.90 3.59
CA THR A 178 7.39 9.03 4.75
C THR A 178 8.38 7.87 4.82
N GLY A 179 8.91 7.45 3.67
CA GLY A 179 9.71 6.23 3.54
C GLY A 179 8.89 4.93 3.52
N SER A 180 7.56 5.06 3.42
CA SER A 180 6.57 3.97 3.33
C SER A 180 5.54 4.36 2.27
N THR A 181 5.44 3.57 1.22
CA THR A 181 4.50 3.82 0.10
C THR A 181 3.07 3.53 0.53
N ALA A 182 2.84 2.41 1.17
CA ALA A 182 1.52 2.04 1.68
C ALA A 182 0.98 3.10 2.65
N TYR A 183 1.80 3.57 3.59
CA TYR A 183 1.38 4.59 4.55
C TYR A 183 1.10 5.94 3.87
N SER A 184 1.92 6.36 2.90
CA SER A 184 1.65 7.57 2.12
C SER A 184 0.29 7.52 1.44
N MET A 185 -0.06 6.39 0.80
CA MET A 185 -1.36 6.18 0.16
C MET A 185 -2.51 6.14 1.19
N ALA A 186 -2.30 5.50 2.35
CA ALA A 186 -3.29 5.46 3.43
C ALA A 186 -3.57 6.85 4.01
N LEU A 187 -2.54 7.70 4.17
CA LEU A 187 -2.71 9.10 4.59
C LEU A 187 -3.52 9.92 3.57
N VAL A 188 -3.37 9.65 2.27
CA VAL A 188 -4.24 10.25 1.24
C VAL A 188 -5.67 9.77 1.40
N ALA A 189 -5.89 8.47 1.56
CA ALA A 189 -7.23 7.90 1.79
C ALA A 189 -7.91 8.48 3.03
N ALA A 190 -7.14 8.78 4.09
CA ALA A 190 -7.61 9.39 5.33
C ALA A 190 -7.77 10.92 5.26
N GLY A 191 -7.45 11.56 4.12
CA GLY A 191 -7.59 13.02 3.95
C GLY A 191 -6.50 13.85 4.61
N ASN A 192 -5.43 13.23 5.11
CA ASN A 192 -4.30 13.93 5.75
C ASN A 192 -3.41 14.66 4.73
N ALA A 193 -3.42 14.21 3.48
CA ALA A 193 -2.69 14.82 2.38
C ALA A 193 -3.59 15.05 1.15
N VAL A 194 -3.24 16.02 0.31
CA VAL A 194 -3.97 16.28 -0.94
C VAL A 194 -3.69 15.24 -2.00
N GLY A 195 -2.61 14.50 -1.88
CA GLY A 195 -2.25 13.41 -2.78
C GLY A 195 -0.88 12.82 -2.46
N THR A 196 -0.51 11.81 -3.24
CA THR A 196 0.84 11.25 -3.25
C THR A 196 1.33 11.06 -4.68
N VAL A 197 2.64 11.25 -4.89
CA VAL A 197 3.34 10.98 -6.15
C VAL A 197 4.47 10.00 -5.87
N CYS A 198 4.43 8.86 -6.54
CA CYS A 198 5.40 7.79 -6.35
C CYS A 198 5.98 7.36 -7.70
N ASN A 199 7.29 7.32 -7.83
CA ASN A 199 8.01 6.94 -9.05
C ASN A 199 8.60 5.52 -9.02
N HIS A 200 8.54 4.87 -7.88
CA HIS A 200 9.06 3.50 -7.71
C HIS A 200 8.19 2.76 -6.70
N TRP A 201 7.54 1.70 -7.13
CA TRP A 201 6.67 0.86 -6.30
C TRP A 201 6.46 -0.49 -6.97
N TYR A 202 6.20 -1.48 -6.18
CA TYR A 202 5.77 -2.81 -6.60
C TYR A 202 4.34 -3.09 -6.17
N VAL A 203 3.74 -4.16 -6.68
CA VAL A 203 2.34 -4.47 -6.38
C VAL A 203 2.08 -4.75 -4.91
N TRP A 204 3.06 -5.27 -4.17
CA TRP A 204 2.96 -5.51 -2.74
C TRP A 204 2.95 -4.23 -1.91
N ASP A 205 3.74 -3.20 -2.29
CA ASP A 205 3.78 -1.90 -1.60
C ASP A 205 2.40 -1.21 -1.59
N VAL A 206 1.59 -1.45 -2.62
CA VAL A 206 0.34 -0.73 -2.84
C VAL A 206 -0.91 -1.59 -2.59
N GLY A 207 -0.75 -2.89 -2.37
CA GLY A 207 -1.84 -3.86 -2.33
C GLY A 207 -2.99 -3.47 -1.40
N ALA A 208 -2.71 -3.20 -0.14
CA ALA A 208 -3.72 -2.78 0.84
C ALA A 208 -4.27 -1.38 0.50
N SER A 209 -3.38 -0.44 0.20
CA SER A 209 -3.75 0.97 0.05
C SER A 209 -4.52 1.26 -1.23
N MET A 210 -4.39 0.42 -2.27
CA MET A 210 -5.26 0.49 -3.46
C MET A 210 -6.73 0.24 -3.09
N VAL A 211 -7.00 -0.66 -2.15
CA VAL A 211 -8.37 -0.90 -1.69
C VAL A 211 -8.89 0.31 -0.91
N LEU A 212 -8.07 0.88 -0.01
CA LEU A 212 -8.41 2.09 0.73
C LEU A 212 -8.78 3.24 -0.22
N LEU A 213 -7.92 3.54 -1.19
CA LEU A 213 -8.12 4.63 -2.14
C LEU A 213 -9.34 4.40 -3.04
N LYS A 214 -9.58 3.18 -3.49
CA LYS A 214 -10.79 2.83 -4.24
C LYS A 214 -12.05 3.13 -3.43
N GLU A 215 -12.10 2.71 -2.18
CA GLU A 215 -13.28 2.82 -1.31
C GLU A 215 -13.59 4.26 -0.89
N VAL A 216 -12.61 5.16 -0.87
CA VAL A 216 -12.83 6.59 -0.64
C VAL A 216 -13.09 7.37 -1.95
N GLY A 217 -13.14 6.70 -3.10
CA GLY A 217 -13.38 7.31 -4.41
C GLY A 217 -12.21 8.17 -4.91
N ALA A 218 -10.99 7.83 -4.52
CA ALA A 218 -9.79 8.45 -5.06
C ALA A 218 -9.47 7.92 -6.46
N LEU A 219 -8.67 8.68 -7.22
CA LEU A 219 -8.04 8.23 -8.46
C LEU A 219 -6.61 7.80 -8.16
N VAL A 220 -6.19 6.71 -8.79
CA VAL A 220 -4.80 6.25 -8.81
C VAL A 220 -4.45 6.02 -10.27
N THR A 221 -3.59 6.86 -10.82
CA THR A 221 -3.25 6.83 -12.25
C THR A 221 -1.74 6.91 -12.47
N ASP A 222 -1.32 6.51 -13.66
CA ASP A 222 -0.02 6.90 -14.19
C ASP A 222 0.02 8.39 -14.61
N ILE A 223 1.17 8.83 -15.13
CA ILE A 223 1.37 10.21 -15.63
C ILE A 223 0.53 10.55 -16.88
N HIS A 224 -0.08 9.56 -17.53
CA HIS A 224 -0.97 9.74 -18.67
C HIS A 224 -2.45 9.69 -18.29
N GLY A 225 -2.75 9.54 -16.99
CA GLY A 225 -4.11 9.46 -16.48
C GLY A 225 -4.74 8.06 -16.61
N GLN A 226 -3.97 7.02 -16.95
CA GLN A 226 -4.46 5.65 -17.02
C GLN A 226 -4.60 5.06 -15.61
N SER A 227 -5.74 4.46 -15.32
CA SER A 227 -6.03 3.87 -14.01
C SER A 227 -5.09 2.69 -13.72
N LEU A 228 -4.58 2.64 -12.48
CA LEU A 228 -3.70 1.60 -11.98
C LEU A 228 -4.40 0.59 -11.04
N PHE A 229 -5.73 0.69 -10.88
CA PHE A 229 -6.48 -0.23 -10.01
C PHE A 229 -6.60 -1.66 -10.55
N ASP A 230 -6.30 -1.89 -11.83
CA ASP A 230 -6.40 -3.20 -12.45
C ASP A 230 -5.03 -3.87 -12.54
N LEU A 231 -4.90 -5.01 -11.87
CA LEU A 231 -3.69 -5.84 -11.90
C LEU A 231 -3.83 -7.07 -12.79
N GLU A 232 -4.97 -7.23 -13.51
CA GLU A 232 -5.15 -8.34 -14.45
C GLU A 232 -4.07 -8.27 -15.54
N ASN A 233 -3.40 -9.38 -15.79
CA ASN A 233 -2.31 -9.50 -16.77
C ASN A 233 -1.04 -8.66 -16.49
N ARG A 234 -0.87 -8.12 -15.29
CA ARG A 234 0.35 -7.42 -14.90
C ARG A 234 1.44 -8.42 -14.50
N ASP A 235 2.68 -8.12 -14.87
CA ASP A 235 3.84 -8.75 -14.26
C ASP A 235 4.02 -8.20 -12.84
N TYR A 236 3.79 -9.05 -11.83
CA TYR A 236 3.85 -8.64 -10.43
C TYR A 236 5.27 -8.34 -9.94
N ARG A 237 6.30 -8.78 -10.68
CA ARG A 237 7.72 -8.50 -10.38
C ARG A 237 8.23 -7.22 -11.02
N ALA A 238 7.49 -6.68 -11.99
CA ALA A 238 7.86 -5.43 -12.63
C ALA A 238 7.50 -4.22 -11.75
N PRO A 239 8.39 -3.21 -11.65
CA PRO A 239 8.05 -1.97 -10.97
C PRO A 239 6.88 -1.26 -11.66
N GLY A 240 6.09 -0.54 -10.87
CA GLY A 240 5.01 0.28 -11.38
C GLY A 240 5.52 1.56 -12.05
N PRO A 241 4.70 2.14 -12.96
CA PRO A 241 5.00 3.47 -13.52
C PRO A 241 4.91 4.56 -12.46
N CYS A 242 5.42 5.75 -12.77
CA CYS A 242 5.19 6.91 -11.89
C CYS A 242 3.68 7.09 -11.68
N MET A 243 3.26 7.20 -10.42
CA MET A 243 1.88 7.15 -9.98
C MET A 243 1.49 8.45 -9.28
N VAL A 244 0.27 8.92 -9.54
CA VAL A 244 -0.40 10.00 -8.82
C VAL A 244 -1.68 9.45 -8.19
N ALA A 245 -1.83 9.61 -6.87
CA ALA A 245 -3.03 9.21 -6.15
C ALA A 245 -3.61 10.38 -5.35
N ALA A 246 -4.90 10.68 -5.55
CA ALA A 246 -5.60 11.79 -4.90
C ALA A 246 -7.12 11.68 -5.09
N SER A 247 -7.92 12.55 -4.45
CA SER A 247 -9.32 12.76 -4.84
C SER A 247 -9.41 13.24 -6.29
N PRO A 248 -10.55 13.07 -6.98
CA PRO A 248 -10.70 13.55 -8.36
C PRO A 248 -10.33 15.01 -8.53
N GLU A 249 -10.75 15.89 -7.61
CA GLU A 249 -10.48 17.33 -7.64
C GLU A 249 -8.98 17.61 -7.46
N CYS A 250 -8.38 17.06 -6.41
CA CYS A 250 -6.94 17.21 -6.15
C CYS A 250 -6.10 16.58 -7.27
N HIS A 251 -6.53 15.42 -7.80
CA HIS A 251 -5.83 14.74 -8.88
C HIS A 251 -5.74 15.63 -10.13
N ALA A 252 -6.85 16.27 -10.52
CA ALA A 252 -6.86 17.20 -11.66
C ALA A 252 -5.87 18.39 -11.46
N LEU A 253 -5.72 18.87 -10.23
CA LEU A 253 -4.74 19.90 -9.91
C LEU A 253 -3.31 19.36 -9.95
N LEU A 254 -3.06 18.19 -9.37
CA LEU A 254 -1.73 17.59 -9.32
C LEU A 254 -1.23 17.20 -10.71
N MET A 255 -2.10 16.72 -11.60
CA MET A 255 -1.74 16.36 -12.97
C MET A 255 -1.23 17.55 -13.80
N GLN A 256 -1.50 18.80 -13.41
CA GLN A 256 -0.93 20.00 -14.03
C GLN A 256 0.59 20.15 -13.76
N HIS A 257 1.11 19.47 -12.75
CA HIS A 257 2.52 19.44 -12.39
C HIS A 257 3.26 18.19 -12.92
N VAL A 258 2.58 17.33 -13.67
CA VAL A 258 3.19 16.17 -14.33
C VAL A 258 3.82 16.62 -15.65
N LYS A 259 5.10 16.28 -15.85
CA LYS A 259 5.83 16.51 -17.10
C LYS A 259 5.70 15.28 -18.00
N THR A 260 5.15 15.45 -19.17
CA THR A 260 4.91 14.38 -20.15
C THR A 260 5.98 14.27 -21.23
N SER A 261 7.06 15.05 -21.14
CA SER A 261 8.17 15.05 -22.13
C SER A 261 9.40 14.34 -21.60
#